data_f65e958aaf2998b2897b1f0397700e51
#
_entry.id   f65e958aaf2998b2897b1f0397700e51
#
_cell.length_a   1.000
_cell.length_b   1.000
_cell.length_c   1.000
_cell.angle_alpha   90.00
_cell.angle_beta   90.00
_cell.angle_gamma   90.00
#
_symmetry.space_group_name_H-M   'P 1'
#
loop_
_entity.id
_entity.type
_entity.pdbx_description
1 polymer ?
#
loop_
_entity_poly.entity_id
_entity_poly.type
_entity_poly.pdbx_seq_one_letter_code
_entity_poly.pdbx_strand_id
1 'polypeptide(L)'
;PFAQNAEATDAVAQAAATNDEAAADSAADPFMPDVIAPITDQENTPSNTAASRSDLFATRARTLLTQLGVADLADSYPRELSGGEMRRVSIARALMNQPSLLIADEPTGDLDQESTDIVMRLLRDQANNGTAILMVTHDPDALEYADRVYRMDAGVLSIASV
;
A
#
# COMPACT_ATOMS: atom_id res chain seq x y z
N PRO A 1 -0.98 -30.77 30.16
CA PRO A 1 -1.64 -30.36 28.94
C PRO A 1 -0.83 -29.25 28.24
N PHE A 2 0.43 -29.53 27.92
CA PHE A 2 1.32 -28.65 27.17
C PHE A 2 2.24 -29.44 26.23
N ALA A 3 1.73 -30.48 25.58
CA ALA A 3 2.53 -31.40 24.78
C ALA A 3 2.02 -31.58 23.33
N GLN A 4 1.29 -30.62 22.75
CA GLN A 4 0.77 -30.73 21.37
C GLN A 4 1.22 -29.62 20.41
N ASN A 5 2.12 -28.72 20.80
CA ASN A 5 2.61 -27.65 19.90
C ASN A 5 4.02 -27.90 19.35
N ALA A 6 4.64 -29.05 19.54
CA ALA A 6 5.97 -29.35 19.01
C ALA A 6 5.96 -29.95 17.59
N GLU A 7 4.86 -30.54 17.14
CA GLU A 7 4.82 -31.17 15.81
C GLU A 7 4.50 -30.22 14.65
N ALA A 8 3.91 -29.07 14.93
CA ALA A 8 3.60 -28.08 13.87
C ALA A 8 4.80 -27.22 13.43
N THR A 9 5.82 -27.11 14.27
CA THR A 9 7.03 -26.33 13.97
C THR A 9 8.04 -27.10 13.10
N ASP A 10 8.00 -28.42 13.16
CA ASP A 10 8.95 -29.25 12.39
C ASP A 10 8.51 -29.45 10.93
N ALA A 11 7.23 -29.34 10.63
CA ALA A 11 6.70 -29.45 9.28
C ALA A 11 7.00 -28.21 8.41
N VAL A 12 7.17 -27.03 9.02
CA VAL A 12 7.52 -25.80 8.31
C VAL A 12 9.02 -25.71 8.02
N ALA A 13 9.86 -26.32 8.87
CA ALA A 13 11.30 -26.35 8.68
C ALA A 13 11.75 -27.37 7.61
N GLN A 14 10.98 -28.44 7.37
CA GLN A 14 11.29 -29.45 6.37
C GLN A 14 10.84 -29.08 4.94
N ALA A 15 9.92 -28.15 4.80
CA ALA A 15 9.49 -27.64 3.48
C ALA A 15 10.48 -26.63 2.86
N ALA A 16 11.43 -26.09 3.63
CA ALA A 16 12.41 -25.10 3.17
C ALA A 16 13.75 -25.71 2.71
N ALA A 17 13.96 -27.02 2.82
CA ALA A 17 15.26 -27.66 2.59
C ALA A 17 15.38 -28.55 1.34
N THR A 18 14.37 -28.55 0.46
CA THR A 18 14.39 -29.42 -0.74
C THR A 18 14.08 -28.68 -2.04
N ASN A 19 14.76 -27.57 -2.29
CA ASN A 19 14.78 -26.94 -3.63
C ASN A 19 16.21 -26.52 -3.95
N ASP A 20 17.05 -27.48 -4.19
CA ASP A 20 18.26 -27.29 -4.99
C ASP A 20 18.37 -28.43 -6.02
N GLU A 21 18.68 -28.09 -7.27
CA GLU A 21 18.87 -28.92 -8.46
C GLU A 21 17.63 -29.50 -9.16
N ALA A 22 17.18 -28.80 -10.24
CA ALA A 22 17.12 -29.39 -11.59
C ALA A 22 16.69 -28.38 -12.65
N ALA A 23 17.58 -28.14 -13.57
CA ALA A 23 17.39 -27.99 -15.04
C ALA A 23 16.44 -26.92 -15.59
N ALA A 24 17.08 -26.03 -16.34
CA ALA A 24 16.54 -25.21 -17.41
C ALA A 24 15.56 -25.98 -18.32
N ASP A 25 14.33 -25.46 -18.42
CA ASP A 25 13.58 -25.50 -19.67
C ASP A 25 12.68 -24.24 -19.78
N SER A 26 12.81 -23.64 -20.95
CA SER A 26 12.22 -22.37 -21.34
C SER A 26 10.71 -22.53 -21.57
N ALA A 27 9.92 -21.97 -20.68
CA ALA A 27 8.54 -21.64 -20.99
C ALA A 27 8.25 -20.23 -20.44
N ALA A 28 8.00 -19.28 -21.33
CA ALA A 28 7.68 -17.90 -21.00
C ALA A 28 6.44 -17.83 -20.10
N ASP A 29 6.60 -17.24 -18.93
CA ASP A 29 5.52 -16.91 -18.01
C ASP A 29 4.75 -15.71 -18.57
N PRO A 30 3.44 -15.82 -18.89
CA PRO A 30 2.66 -14.73 -19.49
C PRO A 30 2.30 -13.61 -18.52
N PHE A 31 2.86 -13.58 -17.31
CA PHE A 31 2.49 -12.60 -16.28
C PHE A 31 3.66 -11.73 -15.79
N MET A 32 4.80 -11.73 -16.48
CA MET A 32 5.87 -10.76 -16.18
C MET A 32 5.76 -9.57 -17.14
N PRO A 33 5.51 -8.36 -16.64
CA PRO A 33 5.71 -7.16 -17.45
C PRO A 33 7.21 -7.01 -17.75
N ASP A 34 7.52 -6.66 -18.98
CA ASP A 34 8.86 -6.52 -19.54
C ASP A 34 9.87 -5.88 -18.58
N VAL A 35 10.98 -6.59 -18.40
CA VAL A 35 12.16 -6.14 -17.65
C VAL A 35 12.63 -4.81 -18.23
N ILE A 36 12.70 -3.81 -17.37
CA ILE A 36 13.25 -2.48 -17.67
C ILE A 36 14.65 -2.66 -18.26
N ALA A 37 14.82 -2.34 -19.54
CA ALA A 37 16.11 -2.31 -20.21
C ALA A 37 17.05 -1.31 -19.49
N PRO A 38 18.37 -1.58 -19.43
CA PRO A 38 19.32 -0.66 -18.81
C PRO A 38 19.28 0.69 -19.54
N ILE A 39 19.12 1.76 -18.77
CA ILE A 39 19.20 3.14 -19.26
C ILE A 39 20.65 3.38 -19.69
N THR A 40 20.88 3.40 -21.00
CA THR A 40 22.14 3.90 -21.56
C THR A 40 22.12 5.42 -21.46
N ASP A 41 23.10 5.99 -20.77
CA ASP A 41 23.40 7.41 -20.75
C ASP A 41 23.62 7.91 -22.17
N GLN A 42 22.60 8.51 -22.77
CA GLN A 42 22.77 9.37 -23.93
C GLN A 42 22.64 10.81 -23.48
N GLU A 43 23.78 11.50 -23.44
CA GLU A 43 23.83 12.95 -23.44
C GLU A 43 22.99 13.47 -24.60
N ASN A 44 21.91 14.17 -24.31
CA ASN A 44 21.22 15.00 -25.29
C ASN A 44 20.90 16.37 -24.72
N THR A 45 21.39 17.36 -25.42
CA THR A 45 21.28 18.81 -25.25
C THR A 45 19.84 19.32 -25.09
N PRO A 46 19.65 20.46 -24.41
CA PRO A 46 18.36 20.89 -23.90
C PRO A 46 17.55 21.68 -24.94
N SER A 47 16.40 21.20 -25.27
CA SER A 47 15.30 22.06 -25.71
C SER A 47 13.98 21.35 -25.54
N ASN A 48 13.24 21.85 -24.64
CA ASN A 48 11.80 21.70 -24.40
C ASN A 48 11.47 21.13 -23.01
N THR A 49 10.83 21.96 -22.22
CA THR A 49 10.26 21.86 -20.88
C THR A 49 9.70 20.48 -20.50
N ALA A 50 10.52 19.48 -20.35
CA ALA A 50 10.18 18.30 -19.57
C ALA A 50 10.29 18.71 -18.09
N ALA A 51 9.17 18.71 -17.37
CA ALA A 51 9.15 18.94 -15.93
C ALA A 51 10.23 18.10 -15.27
N SER A 52 11.09 18.75 -14.46
CA SER A 52 12.14 18.05 -13.73
C SER A 52 11.50 16.92 -12.90
N ARG A 53 12.23 15.84 -12.68
CA ARG A 53 11.78 14.73 -11.82
C ARG A 53 11.32 15.25 -10.44
N SER A 54 12.00 16.27 -9.91
CA SER A 54 11.61 16.97 -8.68
C SER A 54 10.24 17.65 -8.81
N ASP A 55 9.93 18.25 -9.96
CA ASP A 55 8.66 18.94 -10.18
C ASP A 55 7.50 17.95 -10.25
N LEU A 56 7.72 16.78 -10.85
CA LEU A 56 6.73 15.70 -10.87
C LEU A 56 6.41 15.18 -9.46
N PHE A 57 7.45 14.96 -8.63
CA PHE A 57 7.25 14.56 -7.25
C PHE A 57 6.56 15.64 -6.42
N ALA A 58 6.94 16.91 -6.58
CA ALA A 58 6.31 18.03 -5.88
C ALA A 58 4.83 18.16 -6.27
N THR A 59 4.52 18.03 -7.56
CA THR A 59 3.15 18.07 -8.07
C THR A 59 2.32 16.93 -7.48
N ARG A 60 2.85 15.70 -7.50
CA ARG A 60 2.16 14.55 -6.94
C ARG A 60 1.93 14.69 -5.43
N ALA A 61 2.93 15.15 -4.69
CA ALA A 61 2.79 15.40 -3.25
C ALA A 61 1.65 16.39 -2.97
N ARG A 62 1.62 17.52 -3.67
CA ARG A 62 0.54 18.50 -3.52
C ARG A 62 -0.83 17.93 -3.88
N THR A 63 -0.92 17.15 -4.94
CA THR A 63 -2.18 16.48 -5.32
C THR A 63 -2.69 15.58 -4.21
N LEU A 64 -1.84 14.70 -3.64
CA LEU A 64 -2.21 13.80 -2.56
C LEU A 64 -2.61 14.57 -1.28
N LEU A 65 -1.85 15.61 -0.91
CA LEU A 65 -2.18 16.45 0.24
C LEU A 65 -3.52 17.18 0.04
N THR A 66 -3.81 17.64 -1.18
CA THR A 66 -5.09 18.28 -1.52
C THR A 66 -6.24 17.27 -1.41
N GLN A 67 -6.08 16.07 -1.94
CA GLN A 67 -7.09 15.01 -1.85
C GLN A 67 -7.39 14.59 -0.40
N LEU A 68 -6.40 14.73 0.48
CA LEU A 68 -6.52 14.43 1.91
C LEU A 68 -6.91 15.64 2.77
N GLY A 69 -7.14 16.81 2.16
CA GLY A 69 -7.56 18.02 2.86
C GLY A 69 -6.50 18.61 3.81
N VAL A 70 -5.21 18.43 3.47
CA VAL A 70 -4.06 18.90 4.27
C VAL A 70 -3.02 19.64 3.43
N ALA A 71 -3.43 20.23 2.30
CA ALA A 71 -2.53 20.91 1.38
C ALA A 71 -1.89 22.18 1.98
N ASP A 72 -2.60 22.85 2.85
CA ASP A 72 -2.16 24.04 3.61
C ASP A 72 -1.06 23.72 4.62
N LEU A 73 -0.88 22.46 4.97
CA LEU A 73 0.13 21.98 5.92
C LEU A 73 1.42 21.49 5.22
N ALA A 74 1.56 21.71 3.90
CA ALA A 74 2.68 21.18 3.13
C ALA A 74 4.05 21.64 3.64
N ASP A 75 4.13 22.83 4.23
CA ASP A 75 5.36 23.42 4.77
C ASP A 75 5.46 23.29 6.31
N SER A 76 4.50 22.63 6.96
CA SER A 76 4.48 22.43 8.41
C SER A 76 5.41 21.30 8.83
N TYR A 77 6.02 21.44 10.02
CA TYR A 77 6.79 20.35 10.60
C TYR A 77 5.86 19.30 11.26
N PRO A 78 6.29 18.03 11.31
CA PRO A 78 5.48 16.96 11.91
C PRO A 78 4.98 17.24 13.35
N ARG A 79 5.76 17.95 14.16
CA ARG A 79 5.40 18.34 15.53
C ARG A 79 4.27 19.38 15.63
N GLU A 80 3.94 20.03 14.51
CA GLU A 80 2.91 21.07 14.41
C GLU A 80 1.57 20.49 13.97
N LEU A 81 1.56 19.23 13.53
CA LEU A 81 0.37 18.54 13.05
C LEU A 81 -0.38 17.88 14.22
N SER A 82 -1.70 17.95 14.17
CA SER A 82 -2.58 17.11 15.00
C SER A 82 -2.42 15.63 14.63
N GLY A 83 -2.93 14.72 15.46
CA GLY A 83 -2.89 13.28 15.19
C GLY A 83 -3.55 12.90 13.87
N GLY A 84 -4.73 13.46 13.59
CA GLY A 84 -5.47 13.22 12.36
C GLY A 84 -4.77 13.77 11.11
N GLU A 85 -4.19 14.96 11.18
CA GLU A 85 -3.40 15.55 10.10
C GLU A 85 -2.15 14.73 9.82
N MET A 86 -1.43 14.30 10.86
CA MET A 86 -0.27 13.44 10.74
C MET A 86 -0.62 12.11 10.06
N ARG A 87 -1.75 11.50 10.41
CA ARG A 87 -2.23 10.27 9.78
C ARG A 87 -2.52 10.48 8.31
N ARG A 88 -3.22 11.54 7.92
CA ARG A 88 -3.50 11.88 6.52
C ARG A 88 -2.22 12.14 5.73
N VAL A 89 -1.26 12.87 6.28
CA VAL A 89 0.07 13.08 5.67
C VAL A 89 0.84 11.75 5.52
N SER A 90 0.72 10.84 6.49
CA SER A 90 1.35 9.51 6.41
C SER A 90 0.77 8.65 5.28
N ILE A 91 -0.54 8.73 5.04
CA ILE A 91 -1.22 8.07 3.91
C ILE A 91 -0.73 8.68 2.58
N ALA A 92 -0.66 10.03 2.49
CA ALA A 92 -0.09 10.69 1.31
C ALA A 92 1.32 10.17 1.00
N ARG A 93 2.18 10.08 2.02
CA ARG A 93 3.54 9.56 1.89
C ARG A 93 3.57 8.12 1.38
N ALA A 94 2.71 7.25 1.88
CA ALA A 94 2.64 5.85 1.44
C ALA A 94 2.25 5.72 -0.04
N LEU A 95 1.42 6.64 -0.55
CA LEU A 95 0.93 6.66 -1.92
C LEU A 95 1.88 7.36 -2.92
N MET A 96 2.95 8.02 -2.45
CA MET A 96 3.87 8.79 -3.31
C MET A 96 4.45 7.97 -4.47
N ASN A 97 4.85 6.73 -4.20
CA ASN A 97 5.52 5.86 -5.17
C ASN A 97 4.55 4.97 -5.98
N GLN A 98 3.25 5.26 -5.95
CA GLN A 98 2.23 4.46 -6.67
C GLN A 98 2.39 2.96 -6.40
N PRO A 99 2.29 2.52 -5.14
CA PRO A 99 2.52 1.13 -4.81
C PRO A 99 1.47 0.23 -5.49
N SER A 100 1.87 -0.97 -5.89
CA SER A 100 0.94 -1.99 -6.36
C SER A 100 0.14 -2.62 -5.21
N LEU A 101 0.67 -2.58 -3.99
CA LEU A 101 0.04 -3.04 -2.76
C LEU A 101 0.23 -2.01 -1.65
N LEU A 102 -0.86 -1.63 -0.99
CA LEU A 102 -0.86 -0.82 0.22
C LEU A 102 -1.42 -1.65 1.37
N ILE A 103 -0.67 -1.71 2.47
CA ILE A 103 -1.13 -2.29 3.74
C ILE A 103 -1.44 -1.14 4.70
N ALA A 104 -2.65 -1.12 5.22
CA ALA A 104 -3.14 -0.08 6.11
C ALA A 104 -3.68 -0.72 7.40
N ASP A 105 -3.08 -0.35 8.52
CA ASP A 105 -3.48 -0.78 9.86
C ASP A 105 -4.18 0.40 10.55
N GLU A 106 -5.48 0.24 10.81
CA GLU A 106 -6.36 1.27 11.39
C GLU A 106 -6.20 2.65 10.73
N PRO A 107 -6.36 2.77 9.40
CA PRO A 107 -6.04 4.02 8.69
C PRO A 107 -6.93 5.20 9.09
N THR A 108 -8.10 4.94 9.66
CA THR A 108 -9.10 5.93 10.10
C THR A 108 -9.16 6.10 11.61
N GLY A 109 -8.36 5.35 12.37
CA GLY A 109 -8.31 5.47 13.83
C GLY A 109 -7.99 6.91 14.26
N ASP A 110 -8.71 7.43 15.26
CA ASP A 110 -8.59 8.79 15.79
C ASP A 110 -8.95 9.92 14.81
N LEU A 111 -9.58 9.60 13.67
CA LEU A 111 -10.14 10.60 12.75
C LEU A 111 -11.60 10.91 13.11
N ASP A 112 -12.01 12.16 12.86
CA ASP A 112 -13.42 12.52 12.81
C ASP A 112 -14.08 11.92 11.55
N GLN A 113 -15.42 11.94 11.51
CA GLN A 113 -16.18 11.34 10.41
C GLN A 113 -15.83 11.94 9.05
N GLU A 114 -15.65 13.25 8.97
CA GLU A 114 -15.32 13.94 7.72
C GLU A 114 -13.94 13.50 7.20
N SER A 115 -12.94 13.44 8.08
CA SER A 115 -11.60 12.97 7.76
C SER A 115 -11.58 11.47 7.40
N THR A 116 -12.39 10.66 8.07
CA THR A 116 -12.59 9.24 7.74
C THR A 116 -13.09 9.08 6.33
N ASP A 117 -14.15 9.80 5.95
CA ASP A 117 -14.73 9.76 4.61
C ASP A 117 -13.73 10.18 3.53
N ILE A 118 -12.93 11.21 3.79
CA ILE A 118 -11.88 11.67 2.87
C ILE A 118 -10.85 10.56 2.63
N VAL A 119 -10.36 9.93 3.70
CA VAL A 119 -9.37 8.84 3.62
C VAL A 119 -9.94 7.64 2.89
N MET A 120 -11.14 7.19 3.25
CA MET A 120 -11.77 6.00 2.67
C MET A 120 -12.05 6.17 1.17
N ARG A 121 -12.56 7.35 0.76
CA ARG A 121 -12.73 7.66 -0.67
C ARG A 121 -11.41 7.64 -1.43
N LEU A 122 -10.35 8.24 -0.88
CA LEU A 122 -9.03 8.20 -1.51
C LEU A 122 -8.52 6.77 -1.66
N LEU A 123 -8.64 5.94 -0.63
CA LEU A 123 -8.24 4.53 -0.69
C LEU A 123 -9.05 3.76 -1.74
N ARG A 124 -10.38 4.00 -1.80
CA ARG A 124 -11.23 3.39 -2.83
C ARG A 124 -10.82 3.83 -4.24
N ASP A 125 -10.50 5.11 -4.43
CA ASP A 125 -10.02 5.61 -5.73
C ASP A 125 -8.68 4.98 -6.12
N GLN A 126 -7.76 4.79 -5.18
CA GLN A 126 -6.50 4.08 -5.43
C GLN A 126 -6.74 2.62 -5.81
N ALA A 127 -7.69 1.94 -5.18
CA ALA A 127 -8.08 0.57 -5.54
C ALA A 127 -8.65 0.49 -6.96
N ASN A 128 -9.53 1.42 -7.33
CA ASN A 128 -10.10 1.53 -8.67
C ASN A 128 -9.02 1.81 -9.74
N ASN A 129 -7.91 2.43 -9.35
CA ASN A 129 -6.76 2.70 -10.21
C ASN A 129 -5.69 1.58 -10.20
N GLY A 130 -5.99 0.42 -9.61
CA GLY A 130 -5.17 -0.77 -9.68
C GLY A 130 -4.23 -1.03 -8.50
N THR A 131 -4.29 -0.22 -7.44
CA THR A 131 -3.56 -0.51 -6.18
C THR A 131 -4.34 -1.57 -5.39
N ALA A 132 -3.75 -2.70 -5.09
CA ALA A 132 -4.34 -3.63 -4.11
C ALA A 132 -4.25 -3.03 -2.70
N ILE A 133 -5.35 -3.05 -1.94
CA ILE A 133 -5.37 -2.51 -0.57
C ILE A 133 -5.76 -3.61 0.39
N LEU A 134 -4.87 -3.89 1.33
CA LEU A 134 -5.14 -4.73 2.49
C LEU A 134 -5.30 -3.83 3.71
N MET A 135 -6.51 -3.73 4.23
CA MET A 135 -6.83 -2.90 5.39
C MET A 135 -7.22 -3.77 6.58
N VAL A 136 -6.71 -3.42 7.75
CA VAL A 136 -7.15 -3.96 9.04
C VAL A 136 -7.85 -2.83 9.78
N THR A 137 -9.07 -3.06 10.24
CA THR A 137 -9.84 -2.09 11.02
C THR A 137 -10.92 -2.78 11.84
N HIS A 138 -11.35 -2.14 12.90
CA HIS A 138 -12.52 -2.51 13.67
C HIS A 138 -13.73 -1.60 13.39
N ASP A 139 -13.59 -0.64 12.47
CA ASP A 139 -14.64 0.28 12.08
C ASP A 139 -15.62 -0.39 11.11
N PRO A 140 -16.90 -0.57 11.47
CA PRO A 140 -17.89 -1.18 10.59
C PRO A 140 -18.18 -0.32 9.34
N ASP A 141 -18.05 0.99 9.41
CA ASP A 141 -18.35 1.89 8.30
C ASP A 141 -17.31 1.72 7.15
N ALA A 142 -16.13 1.20 7.46
CA ALA A 142 -15.13 0.86 6.46
C ALA A 142 -15.55 -0.28 5.52
N LEU A 143 -16.51 -1.12 5.92
CA LEU A 143 -16.95 -2.28 5.13
C LEU A 143 -17.59 -1.88 3.81
N GLU A 144 -18.26 -0.72 3.75
CA GLU A 144 -18.90 -0.20 2.52
C GLU A 144 -17.90 0.07 1.39
N TYR A 145 -16.63 0.26 1.75
CA TYR A 145 -15.54 0.53 0.80
C TYR A 145 -14.79 -0.71 0.36
N ALA A 146 -15.08 -1.89 0.93
CA ALA A 146 -14.34 -3.11 0.69
C ALA A 146 -14.99 -3.99 -0.39
N ASP A 147 -14.17 -4.62 -1.24
CA ASP A 147 -14.64 -5.64 -2.19
C ASP A 147 -14.76 -7.03 -1.52
N ARG A 148 -13.98 -7.26 -0.47
CA ARG A 148 -13.96 -8.51 0.31
C ARG A 148 -13.69 -8.22 1.76
N VAL A 149 -14.44 -8.86 2.63
CA VAL A 149 -14.30 -8.75 4.08
C VAL A 149 -13.94 -10.09 4.68
N TYR A 150 -12.94 -10.06 5.55
CA TYR A 150 -12.53 -11.22 6.34
C TYR A 150 -12.63 -10.87 7.81
N ARG A 151 -13.08 -11.81 8.61
CA ARG A 151 -13.05 -11.71 10.08
C ARG A 151 -11.91 -12.56 10.62
N MET A 152 -11.12 -11.98 11.50
CA MET A 152 -10.11 -12.70 12.26
C MET A 152 -10.63 -12.93 13.68
N ASP A 153 -10.68 -14.18 14.12
CA ASP A 153 -11.05 -14.57 15.47
C ASP A 153 -10.07 -15.63 15.98
N ALA A 154 -9.46 -15.38 17.13
CA ALA A 154 -8.47 -16.25 17.76
C ALA A 154 -7.37 -16.77 16.80
N GLY A 155 -6.91 -15.94 15.86
CA GLY A 155 -5.89 -16.29 14.87
C GLY A 155 -6.42 -17.06 13.65
N VAL A 156 -7.72 -17.27 13.55
CA VAL A 156 -8.37 -17.93 12.40
C VAL A 156 -9.05 -16.87 11.53
N LEU A 157 -8.73 -16.89 10.23
CA LEU A 157 -9.31 -16.00 9.23
C LEU A 157 -10.50 -16.70 8.55
N SER A 158 -11.64 -16.05 8.50
CA SER A 158 -12.85 -16.52 7.81
C SER A 158 -13.44 -15.43 6.92
N ILE A 159 -14.09 -15.83 5.82
CA ILE A 159 -14.81 -14.87 4.97
C ILE A 159 -16.04 -14.39 5.74
N ALA A 160 -16.20 -13.07 5.87
CA ALA A 160 -17.42 -12.49 6.39
C ALA A 160 -18.40 -12.31 5.21
N SER A 161 -19.67 -12.71 5.41
CA SER A 161 -20.74 -12.31 4.49
C SER A 161 -21.06 -10.84 4.76
N VAL A 162 -20.98 -10.01 3.74
CA VAL A 162 -21.41 -8.61 3.74
C VAL A 162 -22.90 -8.57 3.47
#